data_c7186157b2db775eaf15e64476f84234
#
_entry.id   c7186157b2db775eaf15e64476f84234
#
_cell.length_a   1.000
_cell.length_b   1.000
_cell.length_c   1.000
_cell.angle_alpha   90.00
_cell.angle_beta   90.00
_cell.angle_gamma   90.00
#
_symmetry.space_group_name_H-M   'P 1'
#
loop_
_entity.id
_entity.type
_entity.pdbx_description
1 polymer ?
#
loop_
_entity_poly.entity_id
_entity_poly.type
_entity_poly.pdbx_seq_one_letter_code
_entity_poly.pdbx_strand_id
1 'polypeptide(L)'
;YDDFSFYSQSALKIRTKDGDIQPLKLKPAQRILHEAVEKQMASEGKVRIIILKARQQGLSTHVGGYLYFNVSQRKACKAMVITHHSDSTRALFDMTKRYHDNCPELLKPHTKYSSRRELTFDVLDSSFVVATAGGESIGRGETLTHVHASELAFWQKSTALENWNGMTQAVPSKPGTAIFVESTANGVSGIFYDLWKGAVDGTNGYVPVFIPWFLDPEYRETVPENFEPTPE
;
A
#
# COMPACT_ATOMS: atom_id res chain seq x y z
N TYR A 1 6.83 -14.28 14.24
CA TYR A 1 6.06 -14.13 12.99
C TYR A 1 6.73 -13.08 12.11
N ASP A 2 7.71 -13.48 11.29
CA ASP A 2 8.38 -12.59 10.34
C ASP A 2 7.84 -12.76 8.90
N ASP A 3 6.87 -13.66 8.71
CA ASP A 3 6.24 -13.98 7.43
C ASP A 3 4.90 -13.26 7.30
N PHE A 4 4.85 -12.24 6.43
CA PHE A 4 3.63 -11.50 6.15
C PHE A 4 2.56 -12.35 5.46
N SER A 5 2.94 -13.30 4.60
CA SER A 5 1.97 -14.16 3.90
C SER A 5 1.20 -15.03 4.90
N PHE A 6 1.90 -15.61 5.88
CA PHE A 6 1.27 -16.34 6.98
C PHE A 6 0.44 -15.42 7.88
N TYR A 7 0.99 -14.26 8.28
CA TYR A 7 0.29 -13.28 9.11
C TYR A 7 -1.01 -12.78 8.44
N SER A 8 -0.98 -12.49 7.14
CA SER A 8 -2.13 -11.98 6.41
C SER A 8 -3.33 -12.94 6.47
N GLN A 9 -3.08 -14.23 6.33
CA GLN A 9 -4.13 -15.25 6.39
C GLN A 9 -4.63 -15.54 7.82
N SER A 10 -3.73 -15.43 8.80
CA SER A 10 -4.01 -15.77 10.20
C SER A 10 -4.64 -14.62 10.98
N ALA A 11 -4.20 -13.39 10.75
CA ALA A 11 -4.52 -12.22 11.57
C ALA A 11 -5.33 -11.13 10.86
N LEU A 12 -5.21 -10.99 9.52
CA LEU A 12 -5.90 -9.92 8.81
C LEU A 12 -7.25 -10.38 8.26
N LYS A 13 -8.28 -9.57 8.48
CA LYS A 13 -9.62 -9.78 7.91
C LYS A 13 -9.97 -8.65 6.96
N ILE A 14 -10.51 -9.02 5.82
CA ILE A 14 -11.01 -8.11 4.78
C ILE A 14 -12.52 -8.27 4.63
N ARG A 15 -13.15 -7.22 4.11
CA ARG A 15 -14.53 -7.28 3.65
C ARG A 15 -14.54 -7.52 2.15
N THR A 16 -15.25 -8.54 1.71
CA THR A 16 -15.46 -8.84 0.29
C THR A 16 -16.42 -7.83 -0.36
N LYS A 17 -16.55 -7.89 -1.69
CA LYS A 17 -17.56 -7.13 -2.43
C LYS A 17 -18.98 -7.48 -2.01
N ASP A 18 -19.21 -8.75 -1.63
CA ASP A 18 -20.50 -9.28 -1.16
C ASP A 18 -20.80 -8.91 0.31
N GLY A 19 -19.83 -8.29 1.00
CA GLY A 19 -19.99 -7.83 2.38
C GLY A 19 -19.44 -8.79 3.44
N ASP A 20 -19.01 -9.97 3.08
CA ASP A 20 -18.48 -10.97 4.00
C ASP A 20 -17.11 -10.60 4.56
N ILE A 21 -16.86 -11.04 5.79
CA ILE A 21 -15.57 -10.87 6.46
C ILE A 21 -14.78 -12.17 6.37
N GLN A 22 -13.63 -12.12 5.69
CA GLN A 22 -12.79 -13.29 5.48
C GLN A 22 -11.29 -12.99 5.68
N PRO A 23 -10.45 -14.02 5.89
CA PRO A 23 -9.00 -13.84 5.94
C PRO A 23 -8.45 -13.21 4.65
N LEU A 24 -7.40 -12.39 4.80
CA LEU A 24 -6.65 -11.85 3.65
C LEU A 24 -5.78 -12.95 3.03
N LYS A 25 -6.35 -13.68 2.07
CA LYS A 25 -5.60 -14.58 1.20
C LYS A 25 -5.12 -13.83 -0.03
N LEU A 26 -3.82 -13.86 -0.28
CA LEU A 26 -3.23 -13.11 -1.38
C LEU A 26 -3.74 -13.62 -2.74
N LYS A 27 -4.37 -12.74 -3.52
CA LYS A 27 -4.74 -12.95 -4.92
C LYS A 27 -3.49 -13.00 -5.82
N PRO A 28 -3.55 -13.49 -7.06
CA PRO A 28 -2.39 -13.55 -7.97
C PRO A 28 -1.63 -12.22 -8.10
N ALA A 29 -2.35 -11.11 -8.31
CA ALA A 29 -1.77 -9.77 -8.39
C ALA A 29 -1.02 -9.36 -7.10
N GLN A 30 -1.57 -9.70 -5.94
CA GLN A 30 -0.95 -9.43 -4.64
C GLN A 30 0.28 -10.31 -4.38
N ARG A 31 0.30 -11.55 -4.89
CA ARG A 31 1.47 -12.43 -4.80
C ARG A 31 2.65 -11.88 -5.60
N ILE A 32 2.44 -11.38 -6.81
CA ILE A 32 3.49 -10.75 -7.61
C ILE A 32 4.10 -9.57 -6.85
N LEU A 33 3.27 -8.71 -6.25
CA LEU A 33 3.77 -7.61 -5.43
C LEU A 33 4.54 -8.13 -4.21
N HIS A 34 4.00 -9.14 -3.53
CA HIS A 34 4.64 -9.71 -2.34
C HIS A 34 6.02 -10.31 -2.66
N GLU A 35 6.14 -11.06 -3.74
CA GLU A 35 7.42 -11.61 -4.21
C GLU A 35 8.46 -10.50 -4.50
N ALA A 36 8.02 -9.39 -5.10
CA ALA A 36 8.90 -8.24 -5.31
C ALA A 36 9.35 -7.60 -3.99
N VAL A 37 8.45 -7.50 -2.99
CA VAL A 37 8.75 -7.01 -1.63
C VAL A 37 9.80 -7.91 -0.96
N GLU A 38 9.57 -9.22 -0.93
CA GLU A 38 10.46 -10.19 -0.30
C GLU A 38 11.84 -10.18 -0.98
N LYS A 39 11.88 -10.16 -2.30
CA LYS A 39 13.13 -10.09 -3.07
C LYS A 39 13.95 -8.85 -2.72
N GLN A 40 13.32 -7.68 -2.71
CA GLN A 40 14.03 -6.43 -2.41
C GLN A 40 14.41 -6.35 -0.92
N MET A 41 13.55 -6.81 -0.02
CA MET A 41 13.88 -6.88 1.40
C MET A 41 15.08 -7.79 1.66
N ALA A 42 15.16 -8.95 1.00
CA ALA A 42 16.29 -9.87 1.13
C ALA A 42 17.60 -9.30 0.56
N SER A 43 17.55 -8.54 -0.54
CA SER A 43 18.75 -8.01 -1.20
C SER A 43 19.23 -6.68 -0.63
N GLU A 44 18.32 -5.78 -0.22
CA GLU A 44 18.63 -4.41 0.20
C GLU A 44 18.28 -4.10 1.65
N GLY A 45 17.54 -5.01 2.30
CA GLY A 45 17.00 -4.78 3.66
C GLY A 45 15.91 -3.72 3.75
N LYS A 46 15.49 -3.11 2.64
CA LYS A 46 14.47 -2.06 2.55
C LYS A 46 13.62 -2.26 1.31
N VAL A 47 12.45 -1.62 1.28
CA VAL A 47 11.51 -1.68 0.14
C VAL A 47 11.33 -0.31 -0.49
N ARG A 48 11.49 -0.21 -1.80
CA ARG A 48 11.21 0.95 -2.64
C ARG A 48 10.55 0.45 -3.91
N ILE A 49 9.23 0.42 -3.93
CA ILE A 49 8.45 -0.19 -5.02
C ILE A 49 7.47 0.83 -5.58
N ILE A 50 7.43 0.92 -6.91
CA ILE A 50 6.40 1.66 -7.65
C ILE A 50 5.53 0.68 -8.43
N ILE A 51 4.21 0.83 -8.32
CA ILE A 51 3.22 -0.11 -8.83
C ILE A 51 2.31 0.60 -9.84
N LEU A 52 2.40 0.18 -11.10
CA LEU A 52 1.41 0.52 -12.12
C LEU A 52 0.41 -0.62 -12.24
N LYS A 53 -0.86 -0.35 -11.99
CA LYS A 53 -1.88 -1.38 -11.85
C LYS A 53 -3.17 -1.05 -12.59
N ALA A 54 -3.97 -2.07 -12.88
CA ALA A 54 -5.40 -1.89 -13.17
C ALA A 54 -6.19 -1.64 -11.87
N ARG A 55 -7.43 -1.19 -12.00
CA ARG A 55 -8.31 -0.91 -10.84
C ARG A 55 -8.67 -2.20 -10.09
N GLN A 56 -9.06 -2.09 -8.83
CA GLN A 56 -9.70 -3.11 -7.99
C GLN A 56 -8.95 -4.45 -7.83
N GLN A 57 -7.65 -4.51 -8.05
CA GLN A 57 -6.85 -5.72 -7.88
C GLN A 57 -6.39 -5.98 -6.44
N GLY A 58 -6.87 -5.19 -5.48
CA GLY A 58 -6.60 -5.37 -4.06
C GLY A 58 -5.18 -5.01 -3.62
N LEU A 59 -4.42 -4.24 -4.42
CA LEU A 59 -3.03 -3.90 -4.08
C LEU A 59 -2.95 -2.95 -2.87
N SER A 60 -3.83 -1.95 -2.79
CA SER A 60 -3.90 -1.08 -1.60
C SER A 60 -4.25 -1.88 -0.32
N THR A 61 -5.04 -2.98 -0.48
CA THR A 61 -5.33 -3.92 0.62
C THR A 61 -4.06 -4.66 1.05
N HIS A 62 -3.26 -5.15 0.11
CA HIS A 62 -1.99 -5.80 0.41
C HIS A 62 -1.01 -4.85 1.09
N VAL A 63 -0.78 -3.66 0.51
CA VAL A 63 0.14 -2.67 1.07
C VAL A 63 -0.32 -2.21 2.45
N GLY A 64 -1.61 -1.87 2.62
CA GLY A 64 -2.17 -1.50 3.92
C GLY A 64 -2.01 -2.60 4.97
N GLY A 65 -2.22 -3.86 4.59
CA GLY A 65 -1.98 -5.02 5.45
C GLY A 65 -0.50 -5.18 5.83
N TYR A 66 0.42 -5.01 4.88
CA TYR A 66 1.86 -5.06 5.12
C TYR A 66 2.32 -3.94 6.06
N LEU A 67 1.83 -2.71 5.89
CA LEU A 67 2.10 -1.62 6.80
C LEU A 67 1.55 -1.90 8.19
N TYR A 68 0.31 -2.38 8.29
CA TYR A 68 -0.29 -2.74 9.57
C TYR A 68 0.48 -3.86 10.27
N PHE A 69 0.90 -4.90 9.55
CA PHE A 69 1.77 -5.95 10.08
C PHE A 69 3.01 -5.37 10.75
N ASN A 70 3.72 -4.46 10.05
CA ASN A 70 4.94 -3.87 10.59
C ASN A 70 4.68 -3.04 11.85
N VAL A 71 3.66 -2.17 11.86
CA VAL A 71 3.37 -1.32 13.03
C VAL A 71 2.79 -2.09 14.22
N SER A 72 2.11 -3.22 13.95
CA SER A 72 1.48 -4.03 15.00
C SER A 72 2.40 -5.07 15.62
N GLN A 73 3.53 -5.41 14.94
CA GLN A 73 4.43 -6.47 15.39
C GLN A 73 5.86 -5.97 15.69
N ARG A 74 6.19 -4.71 15.36
CA ARG A 74 7.54 -4.17 15.53
C ARG A 74 7.53 -2.88 16.34
N LYS A 75 8.58 -2.68 17.14
CA LYS A 75 8.77 -1.46 17.91
C LYS A 75 9.25 -0.30 17.04
N ALA A 76 8.88 0.91 17.44
CA ALA A 76 9.29 2.17 16.82
C ALA A 76 9.00 2.23 15.31
N CYS A 77 7.90 1.61 14.88
CA CYS A 77 7.48 1.58 13.50
C CYS A 77 6.35 2.59 13.25
N LYS A 78 6.61 3.60 12.43
CA LYS A 78 5.62 4.62 12.07
C LYS A 78 5.26 4.51 10.60
N ALA A 79 4.00 4.18 10.31
CA ALA A 79 3.48 4.05 8.97
C ALA A 79 2.52 5.20 8.62
N MET A 80 2.65 5.72 7.41
CA MET A 80 1.74 6.72 6.85
C MET A 80 1.22 6.30 5.48
N VAL A 81 -0.09 6.38 5.31
CA VAL A 81 -0.74 6.23 4.01
C VAL A 81 -1.24 7.59 3.55
N ILE A 82 -0.93 7.99 2.32
CA ILE A 82 -1.39 9.25 1.74
C ILE A 82 -2.24 8.95 0.51
N THR A 83 -3.43 9.53 0.47
CA THR A 83 -4.40 9.33 -0.61
C THR A 83 -4.71 10.65 -1.31
N HIS A 84 -5.24 10.58 -2.52
CA HIS A 84 -5.62 11.76 -3.30
C HIS A 84 -6.93 12.42 -2.84
N HIS A 85 -7.80 11.69 -2.12
CA HIS A 85 -9.14 12.18 -1.75
C HIS A 85 -9.57 11.70 -0.35
N SER A 86 -10.39 12.51 0.34
CA SER A 86 -10.86 12.24 1.71
C SER A 86 -11.67 10.94 1.86
N ASP A 87 -12.44 10.57 0.85
CA ASP A 87 -13.21 9.31 0.89
C ASP A 87 -12.30 8.10 0.79
N SER A 88 -11.23 8.19 -0.01
CA SER A 88 -10.17 7.17 -0.07
C SER A 88 -9.42 7.07 1.26
N THR A 89 -9.14 8.21 1.91
CA THR A 89 -8.56 8.26 3.26
C THR A 89 -9.41 7.48 4.25
N ARG A 90 -10.73 7.74 4.26
CA ARG A 90 -11.66 7.04 5.14
C ARG A 90 -11.70 5.54 4.84
N ALA A 91 -11.83 5.16 3.58
CA ALA A 91 -11.92 3.76 3.16
C ALA A 91 -10.67 2.95 3.55
N LEU A 92 -9.46 3.51 3.35
CA LEU A 92 -8.23 2.85 3.74
C LEU A 92 -8.05 2.80 5.26
N PHE A 93 -8.49 3.82 5.99
CA PHE A 93 -8.45 3.76 7.44
C PHE A 93 -9.44 2.73 8.01
N ASP A 94 -10.68 2.68 7.51
CA ASP A 94 -11.70 1.69 7.90
C ASP A 94 -11.22 0.26 7.63
N MET A 95 -10.48 0.05 6.54
CA MET A 95 -9.83 -1.22 6.24
C MET A 95 -8.76 -1.57 7.29
N THR A 96 -7.89 -0.63 7.63
CA THR A 96 -6.85 -0.83 8.65
C THR A 96 -7.45 -1.06 10.03
N LYS A 97 -8.49 -0.31 10.37
CA LYS A 97 -9.24 -0.52 11.62
C LYS A 97 -9.84 -1.94 11.67
N ARG A 98 -10.37 -2.44 10.55
CA ARG A 98 -10.87 -3.82 10.47
C ARG A 98 -9.77 -4.84 10.73
N TYR A 99 -8.54 -4.63 10.22
CA TYR A 99 -7.40 -5.48 10.56
C TYR A 99 -7.19 -5.52 12.06
N HIS A 100 -7.16 -4.35 12.71
CA HIS A 100 -6.94 -4.24 14.15
C HIS A 100 -8.07 -4.86 14.97
N ASP A 101 -9.33 -4.53 14.65
CA ASP A 101 -10.49 -5.00 15.41
C ASP A 101 -10.66 -6.52 15.35
N ASN A 102 -10.23 -7.16 14.26
CA ASN A 102 -10.32 -8.62 14.07
C ASN A 102 -8.98 -9.34 14.28
N CYS A 103 -7.93 -8.64 14.71
CA CYS A 103 -6.66 -9.27 15.03
C CYS A 103 -6.82 -10.20 16.23
N PRO A 104 -6.29 -11.44 16.19
CA PRO A 104 -6.29 -12.33 17.34
C PRO A 104 -5.64 -11.66 18.56
N GLU A 105 -6.23 -11.85 19.74
CA GLU A 105 -5.77 -11.19 20.99
C GLU A 105 -4.28 -11.40 21.28
N LEU A 106 -3.74 -12.57 20.96
CA LEU A 106 -2.32 -12.87 21.14
C LEU A 106 -1.38 -12.00 20.27
N LEU A 107 -1.87 -11.51 19.13
CA LEU A 107 -1.10 -10.71 18.15
C LEU A 107 -1.51 -9.24 18.16
N LYS A 108 -2.58 -8.90 18.87
CA LYS A 108 -3.17 -7.57 18.87
C LYS A 108 -2.38 -6.64 19.80
N PRO A 109 -1.78 -5.56 19.27
CA PRO A 109 -1.08 -4.61 20.11
C PRO A 109 -2.07 -3.80 20.96
N HIS A 110 -1.65 -3.43 22.17
CA HIS A 110 -2.41 -2.51 23.01
C HIS A 110 -2.54 -1.15 22.33
N THR A 111 -3.76 -0.64 22.25
CA THR A 111 -4.07 0.64 21.60
C THR A 111 -4.12 1.74 22.64
N LYS A 112 -3.19 2.70 22.55
CA LYS A 112 -3.20 3.91 23.37
C LYS A 112 -4.23 4.91 22.87
N TYR A 113 -4.31 5.07 21.55
CA TYR A 113 -5.14 6.07 20.91
C TYR A 113 -5.69 5.55 19.59
N SER A 114 -6.97 5.81 19.33
CA SER A 114 -7.62 5.51 18.08
C SER A 114 -8.53 6.69 17.69
N SER A 115 -8.29 7.28 16.54
CA SER A 115 -9.12 8.36 15.98
C SER A 115 -9.77 7.92 14.67
N ARG A 116 -10.21 8.86 13.88
CA ARG A 116 -10.72 8.60 12.51
C ARG A 116 -9.63 8.46 11.47
N ARG A 117 -8.34 8.66 11.82
CA ARG A 117 -7.21 8.66 10.89
C ARG A 117 -5.94 8.07 11.46
N GLU A 118 -5.95 7.66 12.74
CA GLU A 118 -4.74 7.24 13.43
C GLU A 118 -5.02 6.10 14.42
N LEU A 119 -4.11 5.12 14.44
CA LEU A 119 -3.96 4.11 15.46
C LEU A 119 -2.56 4.25 16.06
N THR A 120 -2.48 4.37 17.41
CA THR A 120 -1.21 4.47 18.14
C THR A 120 -1.12 3.35 19.16
N PHE A 121 0.03 2.67 19.19
CA PHE A 121 0.33 1.54 20.06
C PHE A 121 1.47 1.91 21.02
N ASP A 122 1.15 2.14 22.30
CA ASP A 122 2.09 2.68 23.28
C ASP A 122 3.22 1.71 23.64
N VAL A 123 2.91 0.43 23.84
CA VAL A 123 3.91 -0.59 24.22
C VAL A 123 4.95 -0.78 23.11
N LEU A 124 4.54 -0.61 21.85
CA LEU A 124 5.41 -0.72 20.69
C LEU A 124 6.05 0.62 20.27
N ASP A 125 5.61 1.75 20.81
CA ASP A 125 5.96 3.09 20.31
C ASP A 125 5.79 3.17 18.78
N SER A 126 4.67 2.68 18.29
CA SER A 126 4.37 2.59 16.86
C SER A 126 3.03 3.23 16.50
N SER A 127 2.86 3.64 15.25
CA SER A 127 1.62 4.28 14.80
C SER A 127 1.32 4.01 13.34
N PHE A 128 0.02 4.05 13.00
CA PHE A 128 -0.50 3.99 11.64
C PHE A 128 -1.39 5.19 11.39
N VAL A 129 -1.03 6.02 10.41
CA VAL A 129 -1.74 7.26 10.08
C VAL A 129 -2.19 7.23 8.62
N VAL A 130 -3.41 7.72 8.35
CA VAL A 130 -3.89 7.93 6.97
C VAL A 130 -4.20 9.41 6.77
N ALA A 131 -3.61 10.01 5.76
CA ALA A 131 -3.74 11.42 5.40
C ALA A 131 -4.24 11.62 3.97
N THR A 132 -4.77 12.81 3.69
CA THR A 132 -5.14 13.22 2.32
C THR A 132 -4.06 14.15 1.78
N ALA A 133 -3.62 13.95 0.54
CA ALA A 133 -2.67 14.84 -0.14
C ALA A 133 -3.25 16.27 -0.23
N GLY A 134 -2.41 17.28 -0.02
CA GLY A 134 -2.81 18.69 0.03
C GLY A 134 -3.23 19.19 1.41
N GLY A 135 -3.25 18.32 2.44
CA GLY A 135 -3.35 18.75 3.84
C GLY A 135 -2.06 19.43 4.33
N GLU A 136 -2.19 20.30 5.31
CA GLU A 136 -1.04 20.95 5.94
C GLU A 136 -0.12 19.90 6.60
N SER A 137 1.19 20.02 6.38
CA SER A 137 2.24 19.31 7.14
C SER A 137 2.32 17.78 6.98
N ILE A 138 2.04 17.21 5.80
CA ILE A 138 2.23 15.78 5.55
C ILE A 138 3.73 15.42 5.70
N GLY A 139 4.06 14.56 6.67
CA GLY A 139 5.42 14.06 6.89
C GLY A 139 6.43 15.07 7.44
N ARG A 140 6.02 16.31 7.73
CA ARG A 140 6.92 17.32 8.30
C ARG A 140 7.09 17.13 9.80
N GLY A 141 8.33 16.99 10.26
CA GLY A 141 8.69 16.91 11.68
C GLY A 141 8.60 15.50 12.29
N GLU A 142 8.23 14.47 11.55
CA GLU A 142 8.22 13.09 12.01
C GLU A 142 9.16 12.22 11.19
N THR A 143 9.83 11.27 11.84
CA THR A 143 10.55 10.20 11.14
C THR A 143 9.60 9.05 10.88
N LEU A 144 9.36 8.74 9.62
CA LEU A 144 8.55 7.62 9.19
C LEU A 144 9.43 6.41 8.86
N THR A 145 8.88 5.22 9.02
CA THR A 145 9.55 3.98 8.60
C THR A 145 8.90 3.38 7.36
N HIS A 146 7.58 3.54 7.24
CA HIS A 146 6.79 2.95 6.17
C HIS A 146 5.84 3.98 5.58
N VAL A 147 5.81 4.06 4.27
CA VAL A 147 4.93 5.00 3.55
C VAL A 147 4.25 4.33 2.38
N HIS A 148 2.99 4.68 2.16
CA HIS A 148 2.21 4.30 1.01
C HIS A 148 1.60 5.55 0.36
N ALA A 149 2.08 5.92 -0.82
CA ALA A 149 1.49 6.93 -1.69
C ALA A 149 0.47 6.27 -2.61
N SER A 150 -0.82 6.37 -2.23
CA SER A 150 -1.92 5.75 -2.96
C SER A 150 -2.46 6.70 -4.04
N GLU A 151 -2.62 6.18 -5.26
CA GLU A 151 -3.11 6.89 -6.45
C GLU A 151 -2.33 8.20 -6.74
N LEU A 152 -0.98 8.12 -6.69
CA LEU A 152 -0.09 9.28 -6.84
C LEU A 152 -0.32 10.04 -8.17
N ALA A 153 -0.69 9.35 -9.25
CA ALA A 153 -0.98 9.99 -10.55
C ALA A 153 -2.19 10.96 -10.50
N PHE A 154 -3.02 10.86 -9.45
CA PHE A 154 -4.22 11.69 -9.26
C PHE A 154 -4.05 12.75 -8.17
N TRP A 155 -2.87 12.87 -7.57
CA TRP A 155 -2.62 13.93 -6.61
C TRP A 155 -2.67 15.30 -7.30
N GLN A 156 -3.12 16.33 -6.55
CA GLN A 156 -3.24 17.68 -7.07
C GLN A 156 -1.88 18.19 -7.57
N LYS A 157 -1.77 18.49 -8.86
CA LYS A 157 -0.51 18.84 -9.54
C LYS A 157 0.29 19.94 -8.85
N SER A 158 -0.39 20.96 -8.30
CA SER A 158 0.25 22.10 -7.62
C SER A 158 0.99 21.73 -6.33
N THR A 159 0.60 20.65 -5.65
CA THR A 159 1.16 20.24 -4.35
C THR A 159 1.78 18.84 -4.36
N ALA A 160 1.59 18.08 -5.44
CA ALA A 160 2.03 16.68 -5.52
C ALA A 160 3.53 16.52 -5.29
N LEU A 161 4.35 17.34 -5.93
CA LEU A 161 5.82 17.28 -5.81
C LEU A 161 6.27 17.66 -4.40
N GLU A 162 5.69 18.69 -3.81
CA GLU A 162 6.03 19.12 -2.44
C GLU A 162 5.67 18.04 -1.42
N ASN A 163 4.46 17.50 -1.51
CA ASN A 163 4.01 16.40 -0.62
C ASN A 163 4.86 15.15 -0.79
N TRP A 164 5.20 14.80 -2.03
CA TRP A 164 6.08 13.67 -2.34
C TRP A 164 7.48 13.86 -1.71
N ASN A 165 8.09 15.00 -1.90
CA ASN A 165 9.42 15.30 -1.36
C ASN A 165 9.42 15.31 0.17
N GLY A 166 8.43 15.96 0.79
CA GLY A 166 8.31 15.99 2.25
C GLY A 166 8.17 14.59 2.85
N MET A 167 7.34 13.75 2.24
CA MET A 167 7.10 12.38 2.66
C MET A 167 8.33 11.49 2.50
N THR A 168 9.00 11.55 1.34
CA THR A 168 10.16 10.68 1.07
C THR A 168 11.37 11.06 1.91
N GLN A 169 11.57 12.35 2.21
CA GLN A 169 12.59 12.82 3.12
C GLN A 169 12.36 12.38 4.57
N ALA A 170 11.11 12.15 4.97
CA ALA A 170 10.76 11.65 6.29
C ALA A 170 11.14 10.15 6.48
N VAL A 171 11.39 9.41 5.40
CA VAL A 171 11.74 7.98 5.45
C VAL A 171 13.24 7.80 5.21
N PRO A 172 14.03 7.47 6.23
CA PRO A 172 15.46 7.24 6.06
C PRO A 172 15.74 6.04 5.15
N SER A 173 16.84 6.13 4.38
CA SER A 173 17.29 5.02 3.53
C SER A 173 18.11 4.00 4.35
N LYS A 174 17.43 3.25 5.22
CA LYS A 174 18.04 2.23 6.08
C LYS A 174 17.23 0.93 6.06
N PRO A 175 17.81 -0.21 6.48
CA PRO A 175 17.09 -1.46 6.63
C PRO A 175 15.83 -1.32 7.50
N GLY A 176 14.80 -2.11 7.17
CA GLY A 176 13.52 -2.10 7.88
C GLY A 176 12.57 -0.96 7.46
N THR A 177 12.87 -0.21 6.38
CA THR A 177 12.00 0.85 5.87
C THR A 177 11.34 0.48 4.53
N ALA A 178 10.13 1.00 4.30
CA ALA A 178 9.41 0.73 3.04
C ALA A 178 8.73 1.99 2.49
N ILE A 179 8.84 2.20 1.18
CA ILE A 179 8.02 3.16 0.43
C ILE A 179 7.34 2.42 -0.71
N PHE A 180 6.01 2.47 -0.71
CA PHE A 180 5.16 1.98 -1.78
C PHE A 180 4.52 3.16 -2.49
N VAL A 181 4.64 3.18 -3.80
CA VAL A 181 3.94 4.12 -4.67
C VAL A 181 3.01 3.32 -5.55
N GLU A 182 1.72 3.60 -5.54
CA GLU A 182 0.79 2.92 -6.43
C GLU A 182 -0.10 3.90 -7.18
N SER A 183 -0.41 3.57 -8.43
CA SER A 183 -1.46 4.26 -9.19
C SER A 183 -1.94 3.43 -10.37
N THR A 184 -3.16 3.74 -10.83
CA THR A 184 -3.55 3.49 -12.21
C THR A 184 -2.92 4.56 -13.10
N ALA A 185 -2.81 4.29 -14.42
CA ALA A 185 -2.29 5.25 -15.38
C ALA A 185 -3.19 6.51 -15.46
N ASN A 186 -2.58 7.68 -15.55
CA ASN A 186 -3.26 8.97 -15.74
C ASN A 186 -2.46 9.87 -16.70
N GLY A 187 -2.30 9.40 -17.94
CA GLY A 187 -1.53 10.08 -18.98
C GLY A 187 -0.01 9.83 -18.89
N VAL A 188 0.73 10.54 -19.74
CA VAL A 188 2.18 10.38 -19.94
C VAL A 188 2.97 11.60 -19.39
N SER A 189 2.54 12.14 -18.27
CA SER A 189 3.18 13.27 -17.61
C SER A 189 2.88 13.28 -16.11
N GLY A 190 3.69 14.03 -15.35
CA GLY A 190 3.54 14.21 -13.91
C GLY A 190 4.35 13.23 -13.09
N ILE A 191 4.35 13.47 -11.77
CA ILE A 191 5.28 12.85 -10.84
C ILE A 191 5.24 11.30 -10.87
N PHE A 192 4.07 10.70 -10.99
CA PHE A 192 3.97 9.23 -11.06
C PHE A 192 4.61 8.68 -12.34
N TYR A 193 4.34 9.33 -13.49
CA TYR A 193 4.92 8.94 -14.76
C TYR A 193 6.44 9.06 -14.75
N ASP A 194 6.97 10.18 -14.23
CA ASP A 194 8.42 10.41 -14.17
C ASP A 194 9.11 9.40 -13.24
N LEU A 195 8.50 9.11 -12.09
CA LEU A 195 8.99 8.07 -11.16
C LEU A 195 8.94 6.68 -11.79
N TRP A 196 7.84 6.35 -12.51
CA TRP A 196 7.71 5.07 -13.21
C TRP A 196 8.79 4.90 -14.28
N LYS A 197 8.98 5.92 -15.12
CA LYS A 197 10.07 5.91 -16.11
C LYS A 197 11.42 5.70 -15.45
N GLY A 198 11.75 6.48 -14.46
CA GLY A 198 13.02 6.35 -13.74
C GLY A 198 13.23 4.97 -13.10
N ALA A 199 12.14 4.32 -12.65
CA ALA A 199 12.21 2.97 -12.12
C ALA A 199 12.47 1.94 -13.22
N VAL A 200 11.80 2.05 -14.36
CA VAL A 200 12.03 1.17 -15.54
C VAL A 200 13.44 1.34 -16.08
N ASP A 201 13.94 2.58 -16.13
CA ASP A 201 15.30 2.90 -16.59
C ASP A 201 16.38 2.62 -15.52
N GLY A 202 16.00 2.20 -14.31
CA GLY A 202 16.90 1.90 -13.19
C GLY A 202 17.62 3.12 -12.59
N THR A 203 17.09 4.34 -12.77
CA THR A 203 17.76 5.60 -12.40
C THR A 203 17.34 6.20 -11.06
N ASN A 204 16.26 5.69 -10.43
CA ASN A 204 15.72 6.27 -9.19
C ASN A 204 15.67 5.32 -7.99
N GLY A 205 16.17 4.10 -8.13
CA GLY A 205 16.24 3.11 -7.04
C GLY A 205 14.91 2.47 -6.64
N TYR A 206 13.81 2.71 -7.38
CA TYR A 206 12.54 2.01 -7.21
C TYR A 206 12.49 0.77 -8.10
N VAL A 207 11.90 -0.32 -7.57
CA VAL A 207 11.55 -1.52 -8.35
C VAL A 207 10.19 -1.31 -8.99
N PRO A 208 10.08 -1.33 -10.33
CA PRO A 208 8.80 -1.22 -11.01
C PRO A 208 8.04 -2.55 -10.99
N VAL A 209 6.77 -2.51 -10.59
CA VAL A 209 5.87 -3.68 -10.60
C VAL A 209 4.66 -3.32 -11.45
N PHE A 210 4.51 -3.98 -12.60
CA PHE A 210 3.35 -3.82 -13.47
C PHE A 210 2.33 -4.93 -13.23
N ILE A 211 1.10 -4.56 -12.94
CA ILE A 211 0.00 -5.50 -12.69
C ILE A 211 -1.13 -5.25 -13.71
N PRO A 212 -1.14 -6.00 -14.82
CA PRO A 212 -2.15 -5.85 -15.84
C PRO A 212 -3.52 -6.38 -15.38
N TRP A 213 -4.59 -5.87 -16.00
CA TRP A 213 -5.97 -6.20 -15.63
C TRP A 213 -6.31 -7.70 -15.79
N PHE A 214 -5.76 -8.36 -16.79
CA PHE A 214 -6.08 -9.76 -17.12
C PHE A 214 -5.55 -10.79 -16.10
N LEU A 215 -4.78 -10.37 -15.11
CA LEU A 215 -4.36 -11.23 -14.01
C LEU A 215 -5.48 -11.50 -12.99
N ASP A 216 -6.49 -10.64 -12.95
CA ASP A 216 -7.63 -10.86 -12.06
C ASP A 216 -8.73 -11.65 -12.82
N PRO A 217 -9.10 -12.85 -12.33
CA PRO A 217 -10.17 -13.64 -12.95
C PRO A 217 -11.52 -12.91 -13.01
N GLU A 218 -11.77 -11.94 -12.14
CA GLU A 218 -13.01 -11.16 -12.12
C GLU A 218 -13.16 -10.23 -13.35
N TYR A 219 -12.08 -10.01 -14.12
CA TYR A 219 -12.10 -9.27 -15.40
C TYR A 219 -12.35 -10.16 -16.61
N ARG A 220 -12.69 -11.43 -16.41
CA ARG A 220 -12.98 -12.37 -17.51
C ARG A 220 -14.47 -12.64 -17.56
N GLU A 221 -14.99 -12.65 -18.78
CA GLU A 221 -16.33 -13.12 -19.08
C GLU A 221 -16.26 -14.47 -19.81
N THR A 222 -17.35 -15.24 -19.72
CA THR A 222 -17.47 -16.49 -20.48
C THR A 222 -17.58 -16.14 -21.95
N VAL A 223 -16.67 -16.69 -22.74
CA VAL A 223 -16.68 -16.49 -24.21
C VAL A 223 -17.90 -17.21 -24.79
N PRO A 224 -18.78 -16.54 -25.57
CA PRO A 224 -19.87 -17.20 -26.28
C PRO A 224 -19.37 -18.31 -27.22
N GLU A 225 -20.14 -19.37 -27.39
CA GLU A 225 -19.74 -20.52 -28.25
C GLU A 225 -19.36 -20.12 -29.70
N ASN A 226 -19.91 -19.00 -30.20
CA ASN A 226 -19.69 -18.49 -31.57
C ASN A 226 -18.77 -17.26 -31.58
N PHE A 227 -17.93 -17.07 -30.55
CA PHE A 227 -17.01 -15.93 -30.53
C PHE A 227 -15.83 -16.16 -31.46
N GLU A 228 -15.72 -15.30 -32.46
CA GLU A 228 -14.53 -15.21 -33.31
C GLU A 228 -13.70 -14.01 -32.87
N PRO A 229 -12.43 -14.20 -32.42
CA PRO A 229 -11.57 -13.08 -32.11
C PRO A 229 -11.29 -12.25 -33.33
N THR A 230 -11.44 -10.93 -33.22
CA THR A 230 -11.00 -10.02 -34.31
C THR A 230 -9.47 -10.11 -34.40
N PRO A 231 -8.91 -10.29 -35.61
CA PRO A 231 -7.47 -10.21 -35.81
C PRO A 231 -6.98 -8.81 -35.38
N GLU A 232 -5.87 -8.77 -34.64
CA GLU A 232 -5.16 -7.55 -34.30
C GLU A 232 -4.55 -6.86 -35.51
#